data_ddffc020dccb80bf4cc512e41be9b759
#
_entry.id   ddffc020dccb80bf4cc512e41be9b759
#
_cell.length_a   1.000
_cell.length_b   1.000
_cell.length_c   1.000
_cell.angle_alpha   90.00
_cell.angle_beta   90.00
_cell.angle_gamma   90.00
#
_symmetry.space_group_name_H-M   'P 1'
#
loop_
_entity.id
_entity.type
_entity.pdbx_description
1 polymer ?
#
loop_
_entity_poly.entity_id
_entity_poly.type
_entity_poly.pdbx_seq_one_letter_code
_entity_poly.pdbx_strand_id
1 'polypeptide(L)'
;MGNDNIIAFRTREQLRKYLGIFSPQFKNNRWKMEFLGQMLFGIQASRDTLVSEIARTLQEDILAKKTQERLERHLSMEDMDSKIHGSILCDAACGIHEDTLIIIDPTDVQKTYAKKMPYLAKVWDGSKGRVGDNLGFSLCMAIACENGCSKIVPLMLRLW
;
A
#
# COMPACT_ATOMS: atom_id res chain seq x y z
N MET A 1 18.19 18.35 21.58
CA MET A 1 16.72 18.32 21.75
C MET A 1 15.89 18.94 20.60
N GLY A 2 16.47 19.70 19.65
CA GLY A 2 15.70 20.37 18.59
C GLY A 2 15.30 19.52 17.37
N ASN A 3 16.15 18.60 16.91
CA ASN A 3 15.91 17.86 15.66
C ASN A 3 14.80 16.82 15.74
N ASP A 4 14.67 16.09 16.84
CA ASP A 4 13.67 15.02 16.98
C ASP A 4 12.24 15.58 16.98
N ASN A 5 12.04 16.76 17.57
CA ASN A 5 10.74 17.43 17.55
C ASN A 5 10.34 17.90 16.14
N ILE A 6 11.33 18.36 15.35
CA ILE A 6 11.08 18.81 13.97
C ILE A 6 10.73 17.61 13.09
N ILE A 7 11.44 16.48 13.25
CA ILE A 7 11.18 15.24 12.50
C ILE A 7 9.78 14.69 12.85
N ALA A 8 9.46 14.60 14.14
CA ALA A 8 8.15 14.16 14.60
C ALA A 8 7.01 15.06 14.10
N PHE A 9 7.22 16.37 14.09
CA PHE A 9 6.24 17.32 13.54
C PHE A 9 6.02 17.10 12.04
N ARG A 10 7.08 17.02 11.24
CA ARG A 10 7.00 16.80 9.79
C ARG A 10 6.33 15.47 9.46
N THR A 11 6.64 14.40 10.19
CA THR A 11 5.99 13.10 10.02
C THR A 11 4.49 13.17 10.28
N ARG A 12 4.07 13.86 11.35
CA ARG A 12 2.64 14.07 11.63
C ARG A 12 1.93 14.86 10.54
N GLU A 13 2.54 15.90 10.03
CA GLU A 13 1.97 16.71 8.95
C GLU A 13 1.84 15.90 7.66
N GLN A 14 2.83 15.10 7.32
CA GLN A 14 2.76 14.19 6.17
C GLN A 14 1.63 13.17 6.34
N LEU A 15 1.53 12.52 7.50
CA LEU A 15 0.45 11.57 7.78
C LEU A 15 -0.94 12.23 7.69
N ARG A 16 -1.09 13.45 8.21
CA ARG A 16 -2.35 14.20 8.08
C ARG A 16 -2.70 14.49 6.64
N LYS A 17 -1.70 14.87 5.82
CA LYS A 17 -1.90 15.12 4.39
C LYS A 17 -2.38 13.86 3.67
N TYR A 18 -1.72 12.72 3.89
CA TYR A 18 -2.13 11.45 3.29
C TYR A 18 -3.50 10.98 3.78
N LEU A 19 -3.79 11.09 5.07
CA LEU A 19 -5.11 10.77 5.61
C LEU A 19 -6.20 11.67 5.03
N GLY A 20 -5.88 12.92 4.68
CA GLY A 20 -6.78 13.83 4.00
C GLY A 20 -7.30 13.30 2.66
N ILE A 21 -6.48 12.55 1.92
CA ILE A 21 -6.86 11.92 0.64
C ILE A 21 -8.02 10.93 0.83
N PHE A 22 -8.03 10.20 1.94
CA PHE A 22 -9.04 9.19 2.24
C PHE A 22 -10.29 9.76 2.90
N SER A 23 -10.20 10.96 3.49
CA SER A 23 -11.28 11.58 4.26
C SER A 23 -12.64 11.62 3.52
N PRO A 24 -12.74 11.96 2.22
CA PRO A 24 -14.03 12.01 1.52
C PRO A 24 -14.76 10.67 1.50
N GLN A 25 -14.05 9.57 1.32
CA GLN A 25 -14.60 8.21 1.23
C GLN A 25 -14.91 7.59 2.59
N PHE A 26 -14.26 8.07 3.67
CA PHE A 26 -14.37 7.52 5.01
C PHE A 26 -14.95 8.49 6.05
N LYS A 27 -15.54 9.60 5.60
CA LYS A 27 -15.97 10.76 6.41
C LYS A 27 -16.79 10.42 7.67
N ASN A 28 -17.57 9.34 7.63
CA ASN A 28 -18.42 8.93 8.75
C ASN A 28 -17.88 7.68 9.48
N ASN A 29 -16.64 7.29 9.25
CA ASN A 29 -16.09 6.04 9.73
C ASN A 29 -14.77 6.27 10.47
N ARG A 30 -14.87 6.81 11.69
CA ARG A 30 -13.72 7.15 12.54
C ARG A 30 -12.73 5.99 12.68
N TRP A 31 -13.21 4.78 12.92
CA TRP A 31 -12.35 3.62 13.11
C TRP A 31 -11.60 3.21 11.82
N LYS A 32 -12.20 3.39 10.62
CA LYS A 32 -11.50 3.16 9.34
C LYS A 32 -10.38 4.18 9.13
N MET A 33 -10.62 5.45 9.47
CA MET A 33 -9.58 6.48 9.41
C MET A 33 -8.46 6.23 10.40
N GLU A 34 -8.79 5.77 11.60
CA GLU A 34 -7.80 5.38 12.62
C GLU A 34 -6.96 4.19 12.16
N PHE A 35 -7.59 3.17 11.60
CA PHE A 35 -6.92 2.03 10.99
C PHE A 35 -5.97 2.46 9.85
N LEU A 36 -6.42 3.31 8.92
CA LEU A 36 -5.57 3.84 7.86
C LEU A 36 -4.38 4.63 8.41
N GLY A 37 -4.61 5.41 9.48
CA GLY A 37 -3.55 6.13 10.20
C GLY A 37 -2.52 5.18 10.80
N GLN A 38 -2.96 4.11 11.44
CA GLN A 38 -2.09 3.06 12.00
C GLN A 38 -1.27 2.37 10.90
N MET A 39 -1.89 2.00 9.79
CA MET A 39 -1.20 1.38 8.64
C MET A 39 -0.15 2.31 8.05
N LEU A 40 -0.50 3.55 7.72
CA LEU A 40 0.42 4.52 7.14
C LEU A 40 1.58 4.84 8.10
N PHE A 41 1.30 5.04 9.38
CA PHE A 41 2.33 5.25 10.38
C PHE A 41 3.24 4.03 10.50
N GLY A 42 2.66 2.83 10.61
CA GLY A 42 3.40 1.58 10.77
C GLY A 42 4.30 1.29 9.57
N ILE A 43 3.82 1.45 8.33
CA ILE A 43 4.63 1.31 7.11
C ILE A 43 5.80 2.30 7.10
N GLN A 44 5.54 3.56 7.43
CA GLN A 44 6.57 4.59 7.44
C GLN A 44 7.62 4.35 8.53
N ALA A 45 7.22 3.92 9.71
CA ALA A 45 8.12 3.74 10.84
C ALA A 45 8.89 2.42 10.77
N SER A 46 8.26 1.32 10.33
CA SER A 46 8.93 0.02 10.13
C SER A 46 9.75 -0.02 8.83
N ARG A 47 9.43 0.82 7.86
CA ARG A 47 9.91 0.77 6.47
C ARG A 47 9.60 -0.58 5.80
N ASP A 48 8.51 -1.20 6.22
CA ASP A 48 8.07 -2.50 5.74
C ASP A 48 6.53 -2.49 5.57
N THR A 49 6.02 -3.33 4.68
CA THR A 49 4.58 -3.54 4.45
C THR A 49 4.05 -4.80 5.14
N LEU A 50 4.90 -5.58 5.81
CA LEU A 50 4.49 -6.75 6.57
C LEU A 50 3.65 -6.33 7.79
N VAL A 51 2.43 -6.84 7.87
CA VAL A 51 1.49 -6.50 8.95
C VAL A 51 2.06 -6.83 10.33
N SER A 52 2.89 -7.88 10.44
CA SER A 52 3.59 -8.23 11.68
C SER A 52 4.59 -7.17 12.13
N GLU A 53 5.32 -6.55 11.21
CA GLU A 53 6.28 -5.47 11.52
C GLU A 53 5.54 -4.17 11.86
N ILE A 54 4.48 -3.87 11.12
CA ILE A 54 3.58 -2.75 11.42
C ILE A 54 3.03 -2.91 12.86
N ALA A 55 2.51 -4.09 13.19
CA ALA A 55 1.94 -4.36 14.52
C ALA A 55 2.94 -4.17 15.66
N ARG A 56 4.21 -4.58 15.47
CA ARG A 56 5.29 -4.35 16.46
C ARG A 56 5.60 -2.86 16.62
N THR A 57 5.56 -2.12 15.53
CA THR A 57 5.90 -0.69 15.52
C THR A 57 4.86 0.17 16.21
N LEU A 58 3.59 -0.26 16.23
CA LEU A 58 2.50 0.47 16.89
C LEU A 58 2.63 0.51 18.43
N GLN A 59 3.37 -0.42 19.03
CA GLN A 59 3.65 -0.48 20.48
C GLN A 59 2.39 -0.33 21.35
N GLU A 60 1.31 -1.00 20.96
CA GLU A 60 0.06 -1.01 21.76
C GLU A 60 0.22 -1.82 23.05
N ASP A 61 -0.58 -1.51 24.07
CA ASP A 61 -0.58 -2.21 25.38
C ASP A 61 -1.10 -3.66 25.32
N ILE A 62 -1.24 -4.22 24.13
CA ILE A 62 -1.64 -5.60 23.86
C ILE A 62 -0.54 -6.36 23.12
N LEU A 63 -0.62 -7.69 23.12
CA LEU A 63 0.33 -8.51 22.38
C LEU A 63 0.35 -8.14 20.90
N ALA A 64 1.53 -7.95 20.31
CA ALA A 64 1.70 -7.59 18.90
C ALA A 64 0.95 -8.54 17.94
N LYS A 65 0.83 -9.84 18.32
CA LYS A 65 0.02 -10.80 17.57
C LYS A 65 -1.48 -10.41 17.51
N LYS A 66 -2.02 -9.86 18.59
CA LYS A 66 -3.42 -9.41 18.64
C LYS A 66 -3.63 -8.15 17.81
N THR A 67 -2.67 -7.24 17.84
CA THR A 67 -2.63 -6.08 16.94
C THR A 67 -2.58 -6.53 15.48
N GLN A 68 -1.72 -7.48 15.13
CA GLN A 68 -1.63 -8.06 13.79
C GLN A 68 -2.97 -8.66 13.35
N GLU A 69 -3.58 -9.56 14.13
CA GLU A 69 -4.87 -10.19 13.83
C GLU A 69 -5.98 -9.15 13.61
N ARG A 70 -5.95 -8.05 14.38
CA ARG A 70 -6.89 -6.93 14.21
C ARG A 70 -6.68 -6.19 12.89
N LEU A 71 -5.42 -5.87 12.56
CA LEU A 71 -5.09 -5.18 11.31
C LEU A 71 -5.44 -6.05 10.09
N GLU A 72 -5.12 -7.33 10.10
CA GLU A 72 -5.45 -8.29 9.03
C GLU A 72 -6.96 -8.40 8.82
N ARG A 73 -7.75 -8.44 9.89
CA ARG A 73 -9.22 -8.44 9.80
C ARG A 73 -9.75 -7.14 9.18
N HIS A 74 -9.16 -6.00 9.48
CA HIS A 74 -9.56 -4.73 8.88
C HIS A 74 -9.18 -4.66 7.39
N LEU A 75 -8.02 -5.21 7.01
CA LEU A 75 -7.61 -5.31 5.60
C LEU A 75 -8.54 -6.19 4.77
N SER A 76 -9.08 -7.26 5.35
CA SER A 76 -9.98 -8.19 4.67
C SER A 76 -11.45 -7.74 4.64
N MET A 77 -11.77 -6.55 5.13
CA MET A 77 -13.13 -6.03 5.06
C MET A 77 -13.53 -5.66 3.64
N GLU A 78 -14.76 -6.04 3.32
CA GLU A 78 -15.42 -5.69 2.08
C GLU A 78 -15.38 -4.16 1.85
N ASP A 79 -15.17 -3.72 0.63
CA ASP A 79 -15.11 -2.32 0.20
C ASP A 79 -13.87 -1.50 0.63
N MET A 80 -12.96 -2.04 1.44
CA MET A 80 -11.80 -1.29 1.91
C MET A 80 -10.83 -0.95 0.76
N ASP A 81 -10.50 -1.94 -0.05
CA ASP A 81 -9.62 -1.82 -1.21
C ASP A 81 -10.18 -0.86 -2.25
N SER A 82 -11.46 -1.00 -2.62
CA SER A 82 -12.11 -0.14 -3.62
C SER A 82 -12.19 1.32 -3.17
N LYS A 83 -12.45 1.58 -1.89
CA LYS A 83 -12.47 2.95 -1.34
C LYS A 83 -11.09 3.57 -1.25
N ILE A 84 -10.08 2.81 -0.83
CA ILE A 84 -8.68 3.27 -0.82
C ILE A 84 -8.26 3.60 -2.25
N HIS A 85 -8.47 2.68 -3.19
CA HIS A 85 -8.14 2.87 -4.60
C HIS A 85 -8.88 4.06 -5.19
N GLY A 86 -10.18 4.17 -4.97
CA GLY A 86 -10.98 5.32 -5.43
C GLY A 86 -10.48 6.66 -4.88
N SER A 87 -10.06 6.71 -3.61
CA SER A 87 -9.48 7.92 -3.03
C SER A 87 -8.16 8.32 -3.70
N ILE A 88 -7.28 7.34 -3.94
CA ILE A 88 -6.00 7.56 -4.63
C ILE A 88 -6.23 8.04 -6.06
N LEU A 89 -7.17 7.43 -6.79
CA LEU A 89 -7.51 7.84 -8.14
C LEU A 89 -8.09 9.25 -8.20
N CYS A 90 -8.93 9.63 -7.25
CA CYS A 90 -9.47 11.00 -7.17
C CYS A 90 -8.37 12.03 -6.93
N ASP A 91 -7.41 11.73 -6.05
CA ASP A 91 -6.25 12.62 -5.81
C ASP A 91 -5.34 12.67 -7.04
N ALA A 92 -5.09 11.51 -7.67
CA ALA A 92 -4.28 11.38 -8.87
C ALA A 92 -4.85 12.17 -10.04
N ALA A 93 -6.18 12.12 -10.24
CA ALA A 93 -6.86 12.77 -11.37
C ALA A 93 -6.59 14.28 -11.42
N CYS A 94 -6.37 14.91 -10.27
CA CYS A 94 -6.05 16.34 -10.21
C CYS A 94 -4.66 16.68 -10.80
N GLY A 95 -3.78 15.70 -10.95
CA GLY A 95 -2.41 15.87 -11.46
C GLY A 95 -2.17 15.23 -12.83
N ILE A 96 -3.21 14.69 -13.49
CA ILE A 96 -3.09 14.08 -14.82
C ILE A 96 -3.42 15.15 -15.87
N HIS A 97 -2.47 15.39 -16.77
CA HIS A 97 -2.54 16.35 -17.86
C HIS A 97 -2.20 15.66 -19.19
N GLU A 98 -2.32 16.36 -20.30
CA GLU A 98 -2.05 15.83 -21.65
C GLU A 98 -0.62 15.29 -21.81
N ASP A 99 0.35 15.87 -21.09
CA ASP A 99 1.75 15.46 -21.12
C ASP A 99 2.11 14.39 -20.07
N THR A 100 1.13 13.85 -19.35
CA THR A 100 1.36 12.83 -18.33
C THR A 100 1.63 11.48 -18.99
N LEU A 101 2.76 10.87 -18.68
CA LEU A 101 3.07 9.51 -19.12
C LEU A 101 2.34 8.49 -18.27
N ILE A 102 1.65 7.56 -18.93
CA ILE A 102 1.09 6.37 -18.26
C ILE A 102 2.01 5.19 -18.55
N ILE A 103 2.59 4.64 -17.50
CA ILE A 103 3.47 3.49 -17.57
C ILE A 103 2.71 2.28 -17.05
N ILE A 104 2.64 1.23 -17.86
CA ILE A 104 2.03 -0.06 -17.50
C ILE A 104 3.14 -1.09 -17.44
N ASP A 105 3.32 -1.71 -16.27
CA ASP A 105 4.36 -2.68 -16.02
C ASP A 105 3.76 -3.99 -15.48
N PRO A 106 3.71 -5.06 -16.29
CA PRO A 106 3.41 -6.40 -15.81
C PRO A 106 4.65 -7.01 -15.16
N THR A 107 4.49 -7.53 -13.95
CA THR A 107 5.58 -8.18 -13.20
C THR A 107 5.11 -9.46 -12.52
N ASP A 108 6.02 -10.39 -12.35
CA ASP A 108 5.77 -11.67 -11.69
C ASP A 108 6.43 -11.71 -10.31
N VAL A 109 5.65 -12.13 -9.30
CA VAL A 109 6.12 -12.28 -7.93
C VAL A 109 6.12 -13.75 -7.54
N GLN A 110 7.29 -14.33 -7.36
CA GLN A 110 7.43 -15.71 -6.89
C GLN A 110 7.12 -15.81 -5.40
N LYS A 111 6.38 -16.85 -5.02
CA LYS A 111 6.02 -17.21 -3.65
C LYS A 111 6.41 -18.65 -3.36
N THR A 112 7.70 -18.86 -3.13
CA THR A 112 8.34 -20.18 -3.01
C THR A 112 7.68 -21.11 -2.00
N TYR A 113 7.12 -20.54 -0.93
CA TYR A 113 6.52 -21.33 0.17
C TYR A 113 4.98 -21.33 0.17
N ALA A 114 4.35 -20.54 -0.70
CA ALA A 114 2.89 -20.48 -0.75
C ALA A 114 2.34 -21.70 -1.50
N LYS A 115 1.42 -22.43 -0.85
CA LYS A 115 0.79 -23.63 -1.42
C LYS A 115 -0.73 -23.47 -1.66
N LYS A 116 -1.36 -22.55 -0.93
CA LYS A 116 -2.83 -22.38 -0.93
C LYS A 116 -3.15 -20.89 -0.79
N MET A 117 -2.90 -20.14 -1.85
CA MET A 117 -3.38 -18.76 -1.95
C MET A 117 -4.22 -18.62 -3.21
N PRO A 118 -5.22 -17.73 -3.24
CA PRO A 118 -5.93 -17.40 -4.49
C PRO A 118 -4.93 -16.91 -5.54
N TYR A 119 -5.23 -17.19 -6.80
CA TYR A 119 -4.44 -16.71 -7.97
C TYR A 119 -3.00 -17.23 -8.06
N LEU A 120 -2.61 -18.25 -7.29
CA LEU A 120 -1.30 -18.87 -7.46
C LEU A 120 -1.24 -19.65 -8.78
N ALA A 121 -0.24 -19.32 -9.60
CA ALA A 121 0.10 -20.02 -10.85
C ALA A 121 1.60 -20.13 -10.99
N LYS A 122 2.06 -20.88 -11.99
CA LYS A 122 3.45 -20.85 -12.41
C LYS A 122 3.72 -19.52 -13.10
N VAL A 123 4.70 -18.79 -12.62
CA VAL A 123 5.07 -17.47 -13.13
C VAL A 123 6.42 -17.47 -13.82
N TRP A 124 6.68 -16.45 -14.63
CA TRP A 124 7.94 -16.30 -15.35
C TRP A 124 9.10 -16.04 -14.39
N ASP A 125 10.19 -16.74 -14.58
CA ASP A 125 11.44 -16.53 -13.86
C ASP A 125 12.40 -15.76 -14.77
N GLY A 126 12.47 -14.45 -14.59
CA GLY A 126 13.32 -13.57 -15.40
C GLY A 126 14.81 -13.90 -15.29
N SER A 127 15.26 -14.50 -14.17
CA SER A 127 16.66 -14.91 -13.99
C SER A 127 17.02 -16.15 -14.81
N LYS A 128 16.03 -17.00 -15.10
CA LYS A 128 16.20 -18.24 -15.88
C LYS A 128 15.66 -18.13 -17.31
N GLY A 129 14.98 -17.04 -17.66
CA GLY A 129 14.38 -16.84 -18.96
C GLY A 129 13.31 -17.89 -19.34
N ARG A 130 12.62 -18.48 -18.37
CA ARG A 130 11.58 -19.50 -18.56
C ARG A 130 10.52 -19.45 -17.45
N VAL A 131 9.41 -20.14 -17.65
CA VAL A 131 8.43 -20.35 -16.57
C VAL A 131 9.11 -21.09 -15.41
N GLY A 132 9.02 -20.53 -14.22
CA GLY A 132 9.64 -21.06 -13.01
C GLY A 132 8.95 -22.30 -12.49
N ASP A 133 9.65 -23.06 -11.63
CA ASP A 133 9.09 -24.22 -10.94
C ASP A 133 8.25 -23.79 -9.72
N ASN A 134 8.49 -22.59 -9.20
CA ASN A 134 7.77 -22.03 -8.05
C ASN A 134 6.45 -21.41 -8.48
N LEU A 135 5.48 -21.49 -7.56
CA LEU A 135 4.22 -20.76 -7.67
C LEU A 135 4.42 -19.28 -7.34
N GLY A 136 3.60 -18.44 -7.91
CA GLY A 136 3.57 -17.01 -7.69
C GLY A 136 2.30 -16.41 -8.24
N PHE A 137 2.28 -15.13 -8.43
CA PHE A 137 1.20 -14.43 -9.12
C PHE A 137 1.75 -13.31 -9.99
N SER A 138 1.04 -13.05 -11.06
CA SER A 138 1.32 -11.94 -11.95
C SER A 138 0.59 -10.70 -11.46
N LEU A 139 1.31 -9.58 -11.44
CA LEU A 139 0.81 -8.26 -11.08
C LEU A 139 0.87 -7.38 -12.32
N CYS A 140 -0.14 -6.55 -12.51
CA CYS A 140 -0.08 -5.46 -13.47
C CYS A 140 -0.22 -4.15 -12.70
N MET A 141 0.79 -3.31 -12.82
CA MET A 141 0.80 -1.98 -12.22
C MET A 141 0.69 -0.92 -13.30
N ALA A 142 -0.17 0.08 -13.08
CA ALA A 142 -0.20 1.28 -13.90
C ALA A 142 0.13 2.49 -13.01
N ILE A 143 1.04 3.32 -13.48
CA ILE A 143 1.45 4.56 -12.79
C ILE A 143 1.36 5.74 -13.74
N ALA A 144 1.03 6.91 -13.23
CA ALA A 144 1.16 8.18 -13.90
C ALA A 144 2.45 8.87 -13.47
N CYS A 145 3.21 9.41 -14.42
CA CYS A 145 4.44 10.14 -14.18
C CYS A 145 4.37 11.49 -14.88
N GLU A 146 4.58 12.57 -14.14
CA GLU A 146 4.74 13.90 -14.73
C GLU A 146 6.03 13.99 -15.54
N ASN A 147 6.01 14.78 -16.60
CA ASN A 147 7.18 15.07 -17.42
C ASN A 147 8.29 15.69 -16.52
N GLY A 148 9.43 15.01 -16.40
CA GLY A 148 10.49 15.36 -15.43
C GLY A 148 10.53 14.48 -14.18
N CYS A 149 9.65 13.50 -14.04
CA CYS A 149 9.63 12.48 -12.97
C CYS A 149 9.61 13.02 -11.52
N SER A 150 9.08 14.22 -11.31
CA SER A 150 9.01 14.81 -9.97
C SER A 150 7.94 14.16 -9.08
N LYS A 151 6.90 13.58 -9.70
CA LYS A 151 5.81 12.91 -8.99
C LYS A 151 5.37 11.66 -9.73
N ILE A 152 5.37 10.54 -9.02
CA ILE A 152 4.84 9.26 -9.49
C ILE A 152 3.58 8.95 -8.68
N VAL A 153 2.48 8.67 -9.38
CA VAL A 153 1.19 8.37 -8.78
C VAL A 153 0.73 6.98 -9.22
N PRO A 154 0.49 6.06 -8.29
CA PRO A 154 -0.06 4.75 -8.64
C PRO A 154 -1.52 4.89 -9.06
N LEU A 155 -1.86 4.36 -10.24
CA LEU A 155 -3.21 4.37 -10.78
C LEU A 155 -3.92 3.04 -10.57
N MET A 156 -3.21 1.94 -10.71
CA MET A 156 -3.78 0.61 -10.61
C MET A 156 -2.72 -0.39 -10.17
N LEU A 157 -3.14 -1.33 -9.33
CA LEU A 157 -2.43 -2.58 -9.08
C LEU A 157 -3.44 -3.72 -9.16
N ARG A 158 -3.24 -4.68 -10.05
CA ARG A 158 -4.16 -5.80 -10.26
C ARG A 158 -3.40 -7.12 -10.33
N LEU A 159 -3.94 -8.10 -9.62
CA LEU A 159 -3.58 -9.51 -9.76
C LEU A 159 -4.33 -10.12 -10.96
N TRP A 160 -3.71 -10.99 -11.69
CA TRP A 160 -4.30 -11.72 -12.82
C TRP A 160 -3.67 -13.11 -12.98
#